data_6ec8d23e0a93cfce7c76f0fba5590d74
#
_entry.id   6ec8d23e0a93cfce7c76f0fba5590d74
#
_cell.length_a   1.000
_cell.length_b   1.000
_cell.length_c   1.000
_cell.angle_alpha   90.00
_cell.angle_beta   90.00
_cell.angle_gamma   90.00
#
_symmetry.space_group_name_H-M   'P 1'
#
loop_
_entity.id
_entity.type
_entity.pdbx_description
1 polymer ?
#
loop_
_entity_poly.entity_id
_entity_poly.type
_entity_poly.pdbx_seq_one_letter_code
_entity_poly.pdbx_strand_id
1 'polypeptide(L)'
;IQAYKEEQLNREKGHPSHTEDSFVILKENYDYVIEKYGKEYAKGEYGWANKMLNKNATFRDIEEAADMRNLRGYYKSSSMFVHGNYKASQESLGLMPNIDKMLLVGPSNYGLSIPMQNVAISLVSITSSFLLVYPTIDTMSAISILQKFMKKILIESDKIQTKIENNETKLRGKHSNILITSFKGKNNSSNLLLHKIRTSKNIDKIELTN
;
A
#
# COMPACT_ATOMS: atom_id res chain seq x y z
N ILE A 1 19.02 14.15 6.64
CA ILE A 1 19.64 14.57 5.37
C ILE A 1 18.59 15.23 4.48
N GLN A 2 17.54 14.54 4.10
CA GLN A 2 16.53 15.04 3.18
C GLN A 2 15.85 16.30 3.70
N ALA A 3 15.40 16.30 4.95
CA ALA A 3 14.76 17.45 5.58
C ALA A 3 15.65 18.72 5.56
N TYR A 4 16.97 18.58 5.78
CA TYR A 4 17.90 19.70 5.69
C TYR A 4 17.97 20.27 4.25
N LYS A 5 18.09 19.39 3.26
CA LYS A 5 18.17 19.81 1.85
C LYS A 5 16.90 20.49 1.35
N GLU A 6 15.75 19.95 1.73
CA GLU A 6 14.43 20.54 1.41
C GLU A 6 14.26 21.92 2.06
N GLU A 7 14.65 22.04 3.34
CA GLU A 7 14.59 23.32 4.04
C GLU A 7 15.58 24.34 3.45
N GLN A 8 16.78 23.90 3.08
CA GLN A 8 17.74 24.78 2.39
C GLN A 8 17.16 25.31 1.08
N LEU A 9 16.57 24.44 0.27
CA LEU A 9 15.90 24.82 -0.99
C LEU A 9 14.72 25.75 -0.77
N ASN A 10 13.92 25.51 0.28
CA ASN A 10 12.79 26.35 0.65
C ASN A 10 13.26 27.77 1.08
N ARG A 11 14.35 27.86 1.85
CA ARG A 11 14.97 29.14 2.25
C ARG A 11 15.53 29.91 1.05
N GLU A 12 16.19 29.23 0.12
CA GLU A 12 16.64 29.84 -1.14
C GLU A 12 15.49 30.43 -1.97
N LYS A 13 14.30 29.82 -1.89
CA LYS A 13 13.08 30.33 -2.54
C LYS A 13 12.30 31.37 -1.74
N GLY A 14 12.75 31.70 -0.53
CA GLY A 14 12.09 32.65 0.36
C GLY A 14 10.86 32.10 1.11
N HIS A 15 10.71 30.78 1.18
CA HIS A 15 9.57 30.07 1.83
C HIS A 15 10.05 29.08 2.89
N PRO A 16 10.73 29.53 3.98
CA PRO A 16 11.19 28.63 5.02
C PRO A 16 10.02 27.93 5.69
N SER A 17 10.13 26.61 5.88
CA SER A 17 9.12 25.78 6.54
C SER A 17 9.46 25.50 8.01
N HIS A 18 10.68 25.81 8.43
CA HIS A 18 11.18 25.60 9.79
C HIS A 18 11.70 26.89 10.41
N THR A 19 11.63 26.99 11.75
CA THR A 19 12.24 28.07 12.51
C THR A 19 13.76 28.05 12.39
N GLU A 20 14.42 29.17 12.73
CA GLU A 20 15.89 29.26 12.68
C GLU A 20 16.56 28.22 13.57
N ASP A 21 16.06 28.05 14.79
CA ASP A 21 16.59 27.07 15.75
C ASP A 21 16.45 25.63 15.20
N SER A 22 15.31 25.32 14.59
CA SER A 22 15.08 24.00 13.97
C SER A 22 16.01 23.78 12.79
N PHE A 23 16.30 24.82 12.01
CA PHE A 23 17.22 24.71 10.88
C PHE A 23 18.68 24.48 11.33
N VAL A 24 19.11 25.10 12.42
CA VAL A 24 20.42 24.84 13.00
C VAL A 24 20.56 23.38 13.40
N ILE A 25 19.55 22.82 14.07
CA ILE A 25 19.55 21.39 14.45
C ILE A 25 19.60 20.48 13.21
N LEU A 26 18.83 20.80 12.16
CA LEU A 26 18.86 20.02 10.92
C LEU A 26 20.23 20.06 10.26
N LYS A 27 20.91 21.22 10.29
CA LYS A 27 22.25 21.40 9.75
C LYS A 27 23.29 20.62 10.54
N GLU A 28 23.28 20.70 11.87
CA GLU A 28 24.16 19.95 12.73
C GLU A 28 24.06 18.43 12.52
N ASN A 29 22.81 17.92 12.42
CA ASN A 29 22.56 16.53 12.11
C ASN A 29 23.07 16.15 10.71
N TYR A 30 22.91 17.03 9.72
CA TYR A 30 23.45 16.80 8.38
C TYR A 30 24.98 16.74 8.40
N ASP A 31 25.63 17.71 9.03
CA ASP A 31 27.09 17.80 9.13
C ASP A 31 27.67 16.57 9.86
N TYR A 32 27.03 16.15 10.97
CA TYR A 32 27.40 14.92 11.67
C TYR A 32 27.35 13.66 10.78
N VAL A 33 26.30 13.54 9.98
CA VAL A 33 26.17 12.39 9.07
C VAL A 33 27.22 12.43 7.96
N ILE A 34 27.53 13.63 7.42
CA ILE A 34 28.57 13.80 6.40
C ILE A 34 29.97 13.48 6.96
N GLU A 35 30.25 13.93 8.16
CA GLU A 35 31.51 13.63 8.84
C GLU A 35 31.66 12.13 9.08
N LYS A 36 30.61 11.48 9.57
CA LYS A 36 30.67 10.07 9.96
C LYS A 36 30.65 9.11 8.77
N TYR A 37 29.85 9.38 7.74
CA TYR A 37 29.59 8.45 6.65
C TYR A 37 30.11 8.91 5.27
N GLY A 38 30.52 10.16 5.18
CA GLY A 38 31.05 10.77 3.95
C GLY A 38 29.94 11.39 3.07
N LYS A 39 30.36 12.27 2.14
CA LYS A 39 29.46 13.02 1.25
C LYS A 39 28.60 12.14 0.34
N GLU A 40 29.10 10.95 -0.02
CA GLU A 40 28.36 10.02 -0.88
C GLU A 40 27.08 9.52 -0.20
N TYR A 41 27.07 9.43 1.13
CA TYR A 41 25.91 9.03 1.91
C TYR A 41 24.73 10.01 1.75
N ALA A 42 24.99 11.27 1.47
CA ALA A 42 23.98 12.30 1.26
C ALA A 42 23.55 12.46 -0.20
N LYS A 43 24.13 11.72 -1.15
CA LYS A 43 23.76 11.80 -2.56
C LYS A 43 22.55 10.95 -2.89
N GLY A 44 21.51 11.58 -3.49
CA GLY A 44 20.30 10.90 -3.92
C GLY A 44 19.43 10.38 -2.76
N GLU A 45 18.41 9.66 -3.09
CA GLU A 45 17.46 9.07 -2.13
C GLU A 45 18.05 7.86 -1.39
N TYR A 46 18.94 7.15 -2.05
CA TYR A 46 19.56 5.92 -1.55
C TYR A 46 21.07 6.07 -1.28
N GLY A 47 21.50 7.28 -0.94
CA GLY A 47 22.92 7.61 -0.72
C GLY A 47 23.60 6.73 0.31
N TRP A 48 22.86 6.24 1.32
CA TRP A 48 23.35 5.29 2.31
C TRP A 48 23.87 3.97 1.69
N ALA A 49 23.33 3.58 0.52
CA ALA A 49 23.73 2.37 -0.19
C ALA A 49 24.88 2.62 -1.21
N ASN A 50 25.19 3.88 -1.53
CA ASN A 50 26.16 4.23 -2.56
C ASN A 50 27.54 3.61 -2.32
N LYS A 51 28.01 3.65 -1.08
CA LYS A 51 29.31 3.08 -0.70
C LYS A 51 29.32 1.55 -0.77
N MET A 52 28.20 0.92 -0.42
CA MET A 52 28.08 -0.54 -0.46
C MET A 52 28.02 -1.07 -1.89
N LEU A 53 27.35 -0.32 -2.79
CA LEU A 53 27.12 -0.72 -4.17
C LEU A 53 28.12 -0.11 -5.16
N ASN A 54 29.07 0.74 -4.69
CA ASN A 54 30.05 1.45 -5.51
C ASN A 54 29.45 2.23 -6.70
N LYS A 55 28.25 2.78 -6.53
CA LYS A 55 27.53 3.59 -7.53
C LYS A 55 26.46 4.45 -6.89
N ASN A 56 25.89 5.38 -7.65
CA ASN A 56 24.65 6.04 -7.25
C ASN A 56 23.52 5.02 -7.23
N ALA A 57 23.18 4.55 -6.03
CA ALA A 57 22.20 3.50 -5.83
C ALA A 57 20.79 3.97 -6.19
N THR A 58 20.08 3.13 -6.92
CA THR A 58 18.63 3.21 -7.11
C THR A 58 17.93 2.14 -6.28
N PHE A 59 16.63 2.26 -6.09
CA PHE A 59 15.84 1.22 -5.43
C PHE A 59 16.04 -0.16 -6.09
N ARG A 60 16.15 -0.17 -7.42
CA ARG A 60 16.40 -1.40 -8.18
C ARG A 60 17.73 -2.05 -7.82
N ASP A 61 18.77 -1.25 -7.66
CA ASP A 61 20.11 -1.75 -7.33
C ASP A 61 20.14 -2.39 -5.94
N ILE A 62 19.43 -1.79 -5.00
CA ILE A 62 19.26 -2.33 -3.64
C ILE A 62 18.47 -3.63 -3.66
N GLU A 63 17.36 -3.67 -4.41
CA GLU A 63 16.54 -4.85 -4.59
C GLU A 63 17.34 -6.02 -5.20
N GLU A 64 18.17 -5.73 -6.20
CA GLU A 64 19.06 -6.72 -6.83
C GLU A 64 20.14 -7.21 -5.87
N ALA A 65 20.78 -6.29 -5.11
CA ALA A 65 21.78 -6.64 -4.13
C ALA A 65 21.24 -7.46 -2.94
N ALA A 66 19.97 -7.23 -2.59
CA ALA A 66 19.29 -7.98 -1.54
C ALA A 66 18.65 -9.31 -2.05
N ASP A 67 18.82 -9.65 -3.33
CA ASP A 67 18.19 -10.81 -4.00
C ASP A 67 16.66 -10.85 -3.86
N MET A 68 16.04 -9.66 -3.87
CA MET A 68 14.58 -9.51 -3.69
C MET A 68 13.83 -9.24 -5.00
N ARG A 69 14.43 -9.53 -6.15
CA ARG A 69 13.80 -9.31 -7.47
C ARG A 69 12.47 -10.05 -7.65
N ASN A 70 12.30 -11.19 -6.99
CA ASN A 70 11.07 -11.97 -6.97
C ASN A 70 9.88 -11.20 -6.33
N LEU A 71 10.14 -10.25 -5.43
CA LEU A 71 9.11 -9.43 -4.79
C LEU A 71 8.71 -8.18 -5.59
N ARG A 72 9.43 -7.90 -6.69
CA ARG A 72 9.18 -6.71 -7.53
C ARG A 72 7.77 -6.63 -8.10
N GLY A 73 7.16 -7.78 -8.40
CA GLY A 73 5.77 -7.87 -8.87
C GLY A 73 4.80 -7.32 -7.83
N TYR A 74 4.96 -7.72 -6.59
CA TYR A 74 4.15 -7.25 -5.45
C TYR A 74 4.33 -5.76 -5.19
N TYR A 75 5.56 -5.27 -5.19
CA TYR A 75 5.85 -3.85 -5.05
C TYR A 75 5.18 -3.01 -6.14
N LYS A 76 5.31 -3.41 -7.42
CA LYS A 76 4.69 -2.70 -8.54
C LYS A 76 3.17 -2.72 -8.45
N SER A 77 2.56 -3.84 -8.09
CA SER A 77 1.12 -3.95 -7.91
C SER A 77 0.64 -3.01 -6.80
N SER A 78 1.25 -3.05 -5.62
CA SER A 78 0.90 -2.17 -4.51
C SER A 78 1.08 -0.68 -4.85
N SER A 79 2.18 -0.33 -5.53
CA SER A 79 2.47 1.03 -5.98
C SER A 79 1.41 1.58 -6.95
N MET A 80 0.85 0.74 -7.82
CA MET A 80 -0.22 1.15 -8.75
C MET A 80 -1.47 1.63 -8.01
N PHE A 81 -1.84 0.95 -6.92
CA PHE A 81 -2.99 1.35 -6.09
C PHE A 81 -2.74 2.64 -5.33
N VAL A 82 -1.53 2.81 -4.77
CA VAL A 82 -1.15 4.03 -4.04
C VAL A 82 -1.15 5.28 -4.95
N HIS A 83 -0.66 5.11 -6.18
CA HIS A 83 -0.55 6.23 -7.14
C HIS A 83 -1.77 6.41 -8.05
N GLY A 84 -2.86 5.67 -7.82
CA GLY A 84 -4.11 5.81 -8.58
C GLY A 84 -3.94 5.56 -10.09
N ASN A 85 -3.08 4.64 -10.47
CA ASN A 85 -2.82 4.29 -11.86
C ASN A 85 -4.06 3.68 -12.51
N TYR A 86 -4.27 3.96 -13.83
CA TYR A 86 -5.35 3.37 -14.63
C TYR A 86 -5.43 1.84 -14.52
N LYS A 87 -4.27 1.15 -14.47
CA LYS A 87 -4.23 -0.30 -14.30
C LYS A 87 -4.80 -0.76 -12.94
N ALA A 88 -4.55 0.00 -11.87
CA ALA A 88 -5.16 -0.27 -10.57
C ALA A 88 -6.69 -0.16 -10.63
N SER A 89 -7.21 0.84 -11.36
CA SER A 89 -8.65 0.97 -11.59
C SER A 89 -9.22 -0.21 -12.37
N GLN A 90 -8.49 -0.70 -13.39
CA GLN A 90 -8.89 -1.91 -14.11
C GLN A 90 -8.88 -3.17 -13.24
N GLU A 91 -7.87 -3.34 -12.41
CA GLU A 91 -7.77 -4.48 -11.47
C GLU A 91 -8.83 -4.42 -10.36
N SER A 92 -9.42 -3.23 -10.14
CA SER A 92 -10.55 -3.05 -9.22
C SER A 92 -11.92 -3.33 -9.87
N LEU A 93 -11.97 -3.58 -11.18
CA LEU A 93 -13.18 -4.00 -11.88
C LEU A 93 -13.45 -5.48 -11.59
N GLY A 94 -14.73 -5.83 -11.48
CA GLY A 94 -15.13 -7.22 -11.33
C GLY A 94 -14.77 -7.88 -10.00
N LEU A 95 -14.34 -7.12 -8.98
CA LEU A 95 -14.09 -7.67 -7.64
C LEU A 95 -15.36 -8.14 -6.94
N MET A 96 -16.52 -7.65 -7.37
CA MET A 96 -17.81 -8.08 -6.83
C MET A 96 -18.34 -9.29 -7.62
N PRO A 97 -18.75 -10.37 -6.94
CA PRO A 97 -19.32 -11.53 -7.61
C PRO A 97 -20.49 -11.17 -8.53
N ASN A 98 -20.47 -11.68 -9.75
CA ASN A 98 -21.50 -11.46 -10.78
C ASN A 98 -21.65 -10.03 -11.31
N ILE A 99 -20.67 -9.15 -11.08
CA ILE A 99 -20.68 -7.77 -11.58
C ILE A 99 -19.34 -7.44 -12.21
N ASP A 100 -19.11 -7.92 -13.42
CA ASP A 100 -17.80 -7.86 -14.10
C ASP A 100 -17.34 -6.45 -14.53
N LYS A 101 -18.27 -5.49 -14.62
CA LYS A 101 -18.00 -4.15 -15.18
C LYS A 101 -18.20 -3.01 -14.18
N MET A 102 -18.28 -3.32 -12.90
CA MET A 102 -18.42 -2.29 -11.86
C MET A 102 -17.10 -2.00 -11.20
N LEU A 103 -16.73 -0.74 -11.15
CA LEU A 103 -15.60 -0.27 -10.35
C LEU A 103 -16.03 -0.19 -8.88
N LEU A 104 -15.27 -0.86 -8.01
CA LEU A 104 -15.50 -0.78 -6.59
C LEU A 104 -14.85 0.51 -6.06
N VAL A 105 -15.65 1.42 -5.52
CA VAL A 105 -15.22 2.72 -4.99
C VAL A 105 -15.59 2.78 -3.51
N GLY A 106 -14.63 3.21 -2.69
CA GLY A 106 -14.79 3.34 -1.24
C GLY A 106 -14.36 2.09 -0.45
N PRO A 107 -14.57 2.08 0.87
CA PRO A 107 -14.22 0.96 1.73
C PRO A 107 -14.94 -0.31 1.30
N SER A 108 -14.20 -1.41 1.21
CA SER A 108 -14.74 -2.69 0.76
C SER A 108 -14.02 -3.86 1.41
N ASN A 109 -14.76 -4.96 1.56
CA ASN A 109 -14.22 -6.25 1.99
C ASN A 109 -13.81 -7.15 0.81
N TYR A 110 -14.05 -6.71 -0.43
CA TYR A 110 -13.64 -7.46 -1.61
C TYR A 110 -12.17 -7.22 -1.95
N GLY A 111 -11.50 -8.28 -2.41
CA GLY A 111 -10.11 -8.20 -2.85
C GLY A 111 -9.08 -8.05 -1.73
N LEU A 112 -9.41 -8.42 -0.49
CA LEU A 112 -8.51 -8.30 0.67
C LEU A 112 -7.45 -9.41 0.74
N SER A 113 -7.61 -10.52 0.04
CA SER A 113 -6.69 -11.67 0.08
C SER A 113 -5.27 -11.26 -0.32
N ILE A 114 -5.10 -10.62 -1.47
CA ILE A 114 -3.77 -10.21 -1.99
C ILE A 114 -3.08 -9.19 -1.07
N PRO A 115 -3.70 -8.08 -0.64
CA PRO A 115 -3.08 -7.16 0.32
C PRO A 115 -2.69 -7.85 1.63
N MET A 116 -3.52 -8.74 2.16
CA MET A 116 -3.25 -9.48 3.39
C MET A 116 -2.00 -10.38 3.24
N GLN A 117 -1.89 -11.10 2.12
CA GLN A 117 -0.72 -11.92 1.80
C GLN A 117 0.54 -11.07 1.67
N ASN A 118 0.46 -9.95 0.96
CA ASN A 118 1.59 -9.03 0.77
C ASN A 118 2.10 -8.45 2.10
N VAL A 119 1.18 -8.05 2.97
CA VAL A 119 1.53 -7.55 4.32
C VAL A 119 2.20 -8.64 5.15
N ALA A 120 1.69 -9.87 5.12
CA ALA A 120 2.28 -11.00 5.86
C ALA A 120 3.70 -11.31 5.37
N ILE A 121 3.92 -11.38 4.05
CA ILE A 121 5.23 -11.61 3.45
C ILE A 121 6.21 -10.49 3.83
N SER A 122 5.82 -9.23 3.65
CA SER A 122 6.67 -8.08 3.94
C SER A 122 7.04 -8.00 5.41
N LEU A 123 6.06 -8.16 6.31
CA LEU A 123 6.28 -8.10 7.76
C LEU A 123 7.24 -9.20 8.23
N VAL A 124 7.01 -10.44 7.80
CA VAL A 124 7.88 -11.55 8.18
C VAL A 124 9.28 -11.39 7.60
N SER A 125 9.41 -10.94 6.35
CA SER A 125 10.72 -10.70 5.73
C SER A 125 11.52 -9.63 6.48
N ILE A 126 10.92 -8.48 6.78
CA ILE A 126 11.58 -7.39 7.50
C ILE A 126 11.95 -7.83 8.92
N THR A 127 10.99 -8.45 9.64
CA THR A 127 11.24 -8.90 11.02
C THR A 127 12.32 -9.98 11.07
N SER A 128 12.33 -10.93 10.13
CA SER A 128 13.36 -11.97 10.06
C SER A 128 14.73 -11.36 9.78
N SER A 129 14.82 -10.40 8.85
CA SER A 129 16.07 -9.71 8.55
C SER A 129 16.62 -8.96 9.77
N PHE A 130 15.74 -8.29 10.52
CA PHE A 130 16.11 -7.60 11.74
C PHE A 130 16.60 -8.57 12.84
N LEU A 131 15.91 -9.69 13.05
CA LEU A 131 16.28 -10.70 14.04
C LEU A 131 17.61 -11.40 13.69
N LEU A 132 17.96 -11.48 12.40
CA LEU A 132 19.22 -12.07 11.93
C LEU A 132 20.43 -11.16 12.12
N VAL A 133 20.27 -9.89 12.51
CA VAL A 133 21.41 -9.00 12.83
C VAL A 133 22.19 -9.55 14.03
N TYR A 134 21.50 -10.11 15.03
CA TYR A 134 22.10 -10.79 16.18
C TYR A 134 21.45 -12.18 16.35
N PRO A 135 21.93 -13.19 15.62
CA PRO A 135 21.32 -14.51 15.62
C PRO A 135 21.56 -15.24 16.93
N THR A 136 20.48 -15.68 17.55
CA THR A 136 20.47 -16.54 18.74
C THR A 136 19.50 -17.70 18.50
N ILE A 137 19.49 -18.70 19.37
CA ILE A 137 18.54 -19.82 19.30
C ILE A 137 17.11 -19.27 19.41
N ASP A 138 16.88 -18.28 20.27
CA ASP A 138 15.57 -17.69 20.46
C ASP A 138 15.10 -16.91 19.22
N THR A 139 15.98 -16.12 18.60
CA THR A 139 15.65 -15.38 17.36
C THR A 139 15.38 -16.34 16.20
N MET A 140 16.13 -17.44 16.07
CA MET A 140 15.88 -18.47 15.05
C MET A 140 14.54 -19.18 15.27
N SER A 141 14.20 -19.47 16.53
CA SER A 141 12.91 -20.06 16.91
C SER A 141 11.77 -19.10 16.58
N ALA A 142 11.91 -17.80 16.91
CA ALA A 142 10.94 -16.78 16.58
C ALA A 142 10.71 -16.66 15.05
N ILE A 143 11.78 -16.66 14.24
CA ILE A 143 11.69 -16.66 12.77
C ILE A 143 10.91 -17.88 12.27
N SER A 144 11.19 -19.07 12.81
CA SER A 144 10.47 -20.30 12.43
C SER A 144 8.97 -20.18 12.72
N ILE A 145 8.60 -19.61 13.87
CA ILE A 145 7.20 -19.36 14.23
C ILE A 145 6.55 -18.36 13.28
N LEU A 146 7.20 -17.23 13.00
CA LEU A 146 6.70 -16.21 12.07
C LEU A 146 6.48 -16.79 10.66
N GLN A 147 7.40 -17.61 10.17
CA GLN A 147 7.24 -18.28 8.87
C GLN A 147 6.04 -19.25 8.84
N LYS A 148 5.78 -19.96 9.95
CA LYS A 148 4.59 -20.82 10.06
C LYS A 148 3.30 -19.99 10.03
N PHE A 149 3.26 -18.85 10.75
CA PHE A 149 2.12 -17.94 10.69
C PHE A 149 1.91 -17.35 9.31
N MET A 150 2.98 -16.91 8.65
CA MET A 150 2.91 -16.41 7.27
C MET A 150 2.30 -17.47 6.34
N LYS A 151 2.82 -18.71 6.35
CA LYS A 151 2.27 -19.80 5.54
C LYS A 151 0.78 -20.04 5.82
N LYS A 152 0.37 -19.98 7.09
CA LYS A 152 -1.04 -20.12 7.47
C LYS A 152 -1.88 -18.95 6.91
N ILE A 153 -1.40 -17.72 7.00
CA ILE A 153 -2.10 -16.54 6.44
C ILE A 153 -2.26 -16.67 4.92
N LEU A 154 -1.20 -17.09 4.20
CA LEU A 154 -1.25 -17.29 2.76
C LEU A 154 -2.34 -18.31 2.34
N ILE A 155 -2.50 -19.38 3.11
CA ILE A 155 -3.51 -20.41 2.82
C ILE A 155 -4.93 -19.97 3.21
N GLU A 156 -5.06 -19.32 4.37
CA GLU A 156 -6.38 -18.98 4.93
C GLU A 156 -6.98 -17.70 4.34
N SER A 157 -6.15 -16.79 3.81
CA SER A 157 -6.62 -15.51 3.25
C SER A 157 -7.65 -15.70 2.13
N ASP A 158 -7.42 -16.64 1.22
CA ASP A 158 -8.34 -16.92 0.12
C ASP A 158 -9.65 -17.55 0.62
N LYS A 159 -9.57 -18.42 1.62
CA LYS A 159 -10.76 -19.02 2.26
C LYS A 159 -11.59 -17.96 2.98
N ILE A 160 -10.92 -17.02 3.67
CA ILE A 160 -11.58 -15.90 4.35
C ILE A 160 -12.26 -15.00 3.33
N GLN A 161 -11.58 -14.66 2.23
CA GLN A 161 -12.14 -13.87 1.14
C GLN A 161 -13.41 -14.52 0.59
N THR A 162 -13.35 -15.80 0.23
CA THR A 162 -14.52 -16.56 -0.26
C THR A 162 -15.67 -16.57 0.76
N LYS A 163 -15.36 -16.68 2.06
CA LYS A 163 -16.36 -16.65 3.12
C LYS A 163 -17.03 -15.27 3.25
N ILE A 164 -16.25 -14.19 3.13
CA ILE A 164 -16.76 -12.81 3.14
C ILE A 164 -17.71 -12.61 1.94
N GLU A 165 -17.30 -12.98 0.74
CA GLU A 165 -18.07 -12.85 -0.49
C GLU A 165 -19.38 -13.64 -0.41
N ASN A 166 -19.34 -14.88 0.07
CA ASN A 166 -20.53 -15.70 0.27
C ASN A 166 -21.50 -15.10 1.30
N ASN A 167 -20.99 -14.52 2.38
CA ASN A 167 -21.82 -13.87 3.39
C ASN A 167 -22.47 -12.59 2.84
N GLU A 168 -21.75 -11.78 2.09
CA GLU A 168 -22.31 -10.58 1.44
C GLU A 168 -23.36 -10.94 0.41
N THR A 169 -23.14 -11.98 -0.39
CA THR A 169 -24.13 -12.48 -1.35
C THR A 169 -25.41 -12.91 -0.65
N LYS A 170 -25.31 -13.60 0.50
CA LYS A 170 -26.46 -13.97 1.32
C LYS A 170 -27.20 -12.77 1.90
N LEU A 171 -26.47 -11.75 2.36
CA LEU A 171 -27.06 -10.51 2.88
C LEU A 171 -27.79 -9.75 1.78
N ARG A 172 -27.18 -9.62 0.60
CA ARG A 172 -27.80 -8.97 -0.57
C ARG A 172 -29.05 -9.72 -1.05
N GLY A 173 -29.02 -11.06 -1.05
CA GLY A 173 -30.19 -11.88 -1.39
C GLY A 173 -31.36 -11.72 -0.42
N LYS A 174 -31.08 -11.42 0.87
CA LYS A 174 -32.12 -11.08 1.85
C LYS A 174 -32.71 -9.68 1.67
N HIS A 175 -31.93 -8.76 1.08
CA HIS A 175 -32.36 -7.40 0.76
C HIS A 175 -32.65 -7.25 -0.73
N SER A 176 -33.40 -8.19 -1.29
CA SER A 176 -33.76 -8.28 -2.73
C SER A 176 -34.54 -7.09 -3.30
N ASN A 177 -34.58 -5.97 -2.61
CA ASN A 177 -35.23 -4.72 -3.00
C ASN A 177 -34.22 -3.62 -3.45
N ILE A 178 -32.93 -3.94 -3.66
CA ILE A 178 -31.96 -2.98 -4.24
C ILE A 178 -32.11 -3.04 -5.76
N LEU A 179 -32.78 -2.05 -6.34
CA LEU A 179 -32.84 -1.85 -7.78
C LEU A 179 -31.57 -1.15 -8.27
N ILE A 180 -30.76 -1.89 -9.03
CA ILE A 180 -29.64 -1.29 -9.78
C ILE A 180 -30.24 -0.71 -11.06
N THR A 181 -30.45 0.59 -11.13
CA THR A 181 -30.85 1.26 -12.37
C THR A 181 -29.61 1.80 -13.09
N SER A 182 -29.37 1.33 -14.31
CA SER A 182 -28.36 1.89 -15.20
C SER A 182 -28.91 3.13 -15.90
N PHE A 183 -28.23 4.26 -15.77
CA PHE A 183 -28.53 5.44 -16.58
C PHE A 183 -27.70 5.41 -17.86
N LYS A 184 -28.35 5.25 -18.99
CA LYS A 184 -27.76 5.62 -20.29
C LYS A 184 -27.81 7.13 -20.41
N GLY A 185 -26.68 7.79 -20.25
CA GLY A 185 -26.58 9.22 -20.57
C GLY A 185 -26.86 9.46 -22.05
N LYS A 186 -27.66 10.49 -22.33
CA LYS A 186 -28.16 10.84 -23.67
C LYS A 186 -27.10 11.50 -24.59
N ASN A 187 -25.83 11.52 -24.22
CA ASN A 187 -24.78 12.13 -25.02
C ASN A 187 -23.82 11.11 -25.63
N ASN A 188 -23.77 11.14 -26.94
CA ASN A 188 -23.13 10.21 -27.87
C ASN A 188 -21.60 10.17 -27.86
N SER A 189 -20.90 10.38 -26.77
CA SER A 189 -19.44 10.34 -26.83
C SER A 189 -18.70 9.84 -25.56
N SER A 190 -19.35 9.14 -24.68
CA SER A 190 -18.64 8.28 -23.72
C SER A 190 -19.65 7.38 -23.01
N ASN A 191 -19.50 6.08 -23.17
CA ASN A 191 -20.25 5.07 -22.44
C ASN A 191 -19.83 5.03 -20.95
N LEU A 192 -20.03 6.11 -20.23
CA LEU A 192 -19.92 6.12 -18.78
C LEU A 192 -21.24 5.60 -18.22
N LEU A 193 -21.27 4.31 -17.91
CA LEU A 193 -22.39 3.70 -17.20
C LEU A 193 -22.35 4.16 -15.74
N LEU A 194 -23.13 5.19 -15.42
CA LEU A 194 -23.41 5.58 -14.04
C LEU A 194 -24.47 4.62 -13.47
N HIS A 195 -24.07 3.79 -12.52
CA HIS A 195 -25.00 2.94 -11.78
C HIS A 195 -25.50 3.69 -10.53
N LYS A 196 -26.81 3.89 -10.45
CA LYS A 196 -27.46 4.42 -9.25
C LYS A 196 -28.14 3.26 -8.52
N ILE A 197 -27.72 3.01 -7.30
CA ILE A 197 -28.38 2.06 -6.42
C ILE A 197 -29.58 2.79 -5.78
N ARG A 198 -30.78 2.33 -6.04
CA ARG A 198 -32.01 2.82 -5.43
C ARG A 198 -32.49 1.78 -4.42
N THR A 199 -32.47 2.13 -3.16
CA THR A 199 -33.02 1.31 -2.09
C THR A 199 -34.58 1.33 -2.15
N SER A 200 -35.23 0.20 -1.89
CA SER A 200 -36.67 0.14 -1.84
C SER A 200 -37.20 0.89 -0.61
N LYS A 201 -38.47 1.27 -0.68
CA LYS A 201 -39.19 2.08 0.32
C LYS A 201 -39.12 1.62 1.79
N ASN A 202 -38.52 0.47 2.08
CA ASN A 202 -38.40 -0.07 3.44
C ASN A 202 -37.17 0.43 4.21
N ILE A 203 -36.21 1.14 3.58
CA ILE A 203 -35.05 1.71 4.29
C ILE A 203 -35.41 3.09 4.87
N ASP A 204 -36.33 3.82 4.28
CA ASP A 204 -36.81 5.11 4.79
C ASP A 204 -37.52 5.02 6.15
N LYS A 205 -37.81 3.79 6.63
CA LYS A 205 -38.41 3.55 7.95
C LYS A 205 -37.41 3.27 9.08
N ILE A 206 -36.14 3.10 8.77
CA ILE A 206 -35.13 2.76 9.81
C ILE A 206 -34.41 4.01 10.36
N GLU A 207 -34.47 5.15 9.66
CA GLU A 207 -33.83 6.40 10.11
C GLU A 207 -34.65 7.29 11.06
N LEU A 208 -35.85 6.86 11.43
CA LEU A 208 -36.75 7.67 12.28
C LEU A 208 -37.03 7.07 13.67
N THR A 209 -36.22 6.13 14.13
CA THR A 209 -36.31 5.64 15.53
C THR A 209 -34.91 5.66 16.18
N ASN A 210 -34.47 6.86 16.51
CA ASN A 210 -33.55 7.14 17.60
C ASN A 210 -33.95 8.45 18.27
#